data_4189586d4c71f4150729810a5e56aecd
#
_entry.id   4189586d4c71f4150729810a5e56aecd
#
_cell.length_a   1.000
_cell.length_b   1.000
_cell.length_c   1.000
_cell.angle_alpha   90.00
_cell.angle_beta   90.00
_cell.angle_gamma   90.00
#
_symmetry.space_group_name_H-M   'P 1'
#
loop_
_entity.id
_entity.type
_entity.pdbx_description
1 polymer ?
#
loop_
_entity_poly.entity_id
_entity_poly.type
_entity_poly.pdbx_seq_one_letter_code
_entity_poly.pdbx_strand_id
1 'polypeptide(L)'
;MRAGDRELLSVPELDVASGRTLAVLGPNGAGKSTLLRALGLLSSHRVSGRILLDGHPATRPLMRHAIAAVLQRPILRRGTVAANVISGLRFRGMSRREARLRAWPWMEALGLVPFADRDIRSLSIGEAQRVSITRALAVGPKVLLLDEPFTGLDSTTRADLIADLRAALSGQPTATILVTHDRQEALALAEDTALLIGGRIRQHGPTAEVLDHPSDADTARLLGYTNLLPPALTGRTHPLVARPEHTHLILDPSDGPAGQGDDDVRPVPGTLRRTVALGIATRVDVDTAGGPLTCLHPGDLPGTSLPPVGGDVRVRVRQARALAGVDGNGWTAGLSSRPSAS
;
A
#
# COMPACT_ATOMS: atom_id res chain seq x y z
N MET A 1 -5.49 11.14 -18.92
CA MET A 1 -6.92 10.79 -18.89
C MET A 1 -7.73 11.98 -18.40
N ARG A 2 -8.86 12.29 -19.04
CA ARG A 2 -9.65 13.51 -18.73
C ARG A 2 -11.13 13.19 -18.60
N ALA A 3 -11.81 13.92 -17.70
CA ALA A 3 -13.26 13.97 -17.58
C ALA A 3 -13.71 15.40 -17.91
N GLY A 4 -14.27 15.63 -19.10
CA GLY A 4 -14.44 16.96 -19.66
C GLY A 4 -13.08 17.66 -19.76
N ASP A 5 -12.97 18.88 -19.23
CA ASP A 5 -11.71 19.64 -19.22
C ASP A 5 -10.78 19.30 -18.05
N ARG A 6 -11.27 18.58 -17.05
CA ARG A 6 -10.48 18.22 -15.88
C ARG A 6 -9.54 17.04 -16.18
N GLU A 7 -8.24 17.20 -15.95
CA GLU A 7 -7.28 16.12 -15.97
C GLU A 7 -7.44 15.27 -14.69
N LEU A 8 -7.71 13.96 -14.87
CA LEU A 8 -7.85 13.02 -13.78
C LEU A 8 -6.56 12.26 -13.49
N LEU A 9 -5.81 11.96 -14.57
CA LEU A 9 -4.56 11.21 -14.52
C LEU A 9 -3.61 11.72 -15.58
N SER A 10 -2.34 11.91 -15.17
CA SER A 10 -1.21 12.18 -16.05
C SER A 10 -0.09 11.23 -15.67
N VAL A 11 0.05 10.17 -16.42
CA VAL A 11 1.08 9.13 -16.25
C VAL A 11 1.89 9.10 -17.54
N PRO A 12 3.07 9.74 -17.56
CA PRO A 12 3.89 9.81 -18.78
C PRO A 12 4.33 8.45 -19.28
N GLU A 13 4.79 7.62 -18.37
CA GLU A 13 5.24 6.26 -18.64
C GLU A 13 5.03 5.39 -17.41
N LEU A 14 4.65 4.13 -17.62
CA LEU A 14 4.56 3.10 -16.58
C LEU A 14 4.63 1.75 -17.26
N ASP A 15 5.62 0.95 -16.92
CA ASP A 15 5.78 -0.40 -17.44
C ASP A 15 5.81 -1.44 -16.32
N VAL A 16 5.41 -2.65 -16.66
CA VAL A 16 5.43 -3.81 -15.77
C VAL A 16 5.90 -5.01 -16.57
N ALA A 17 7.03 -5.56 -16.19
CA ALA A 17 7.57 -6.74 -16.87
C ALA A 17 6.72 -8.00 -16.59
N SER A 18 6.76 -8.94 -17.50
CA SER A 18 6.15 -10.26 -17.33
C SER A 18 6.70 -10.94 -16.06
N GLY A 19 5.82 -11.50 -15.25
CA GLY A 19 6.17 -12.17 -14.00
C GLY A 19 6.52 -11.22 -12.84
N ARG A 20 6.40 -9.92 -13.01
CA ARG A 20 6.63 -8.93 -11.94
C ARG A 20 5.34 -8.31 -11.45
N THR A 21 5.35 -7.87 -10.21
CA THR A 21 4.27 -7.12 -9.58
C THR A 21 4.69 -5.68 -9.40
N LEU A 22 3.87 -4.76 -9.86
CA LEU A 22 3.95 -3.33 -9.58
C LEU A 22 2.88 -2.95 -8.57
N ALA A 23 3.26 -2.41 -7.42
CA ALA A 23 2.33 -1.77 -6.51
C ALA A 23 2.11 -0.30 -6.90
N VAL A 24 0.85 0.14 -6.90
CA VAL A 24 0.49 1.56 -7.02
C VAL A 24 -0.06 2.03 -5.69
N LEU A 25 0.76 2.73 -4.94
CA LEU A 25 0.42 3.34 -3.65
C LEU A 25 -0.09 4.76 -3.85
N GLY A 26 -1.07 5.16 -3.07
CA GLY A 26 -1.58 6.54 -3.09
C GLY A 26 -2.72 6.75 -2.11
N PRO A 27 -3.00 8.00 -1.70
CA PRO A 27 -4.10 8.31 -0.82
C PRO A 27 -5.45 8.03 -1.49
N ASN A 28 -6.53 8.04 -0.69
CA ASN A 28 -7.88 7.96 -1.24
C ASN A 28 -8.14 9.13 -2.19
N GLY A 29 -8.75 8.83 -3.33
CA GLY A 29 -8.99 9.86 -4.36
C GLY A 29 -7.79 10.20 -5.27
N ALA A 30 -6.62 9.59 -5.09
CA ALA A 30 -5.44 9.83 -5.94
C ALA A 30 -5.61 9.40 -7.40
N GLY A 31 -6.64 8.59 -7.71
CA GLY A 31 -6.88 8.09 -9.07
C GLY A 31 -6.45 6.64 -9.29
N LYS A 32 -6.14 5.87 -8.24
CA LYS A 32 -5.66 4.48 -8.33
C LYS A 32 -6.61 3.57 -9.13
N SER A 33 -7.87 3.45 -8.72
CA SER A 33 -8.87 2.64 -9.45
C SER A 33 -9.18 3.21 -10.85
N THR A 34 -9.01 4.52 -11.03
CA THR A 34 -9.13 5.18 -12.33
C THR A 34 -8.01 4.73 -13.26
N LEU A 35 -6.78 4.61 -12.76
CA LEU A 35 -5.64 4.06 -13.50
C LEU A 35 -5.90 2.61 -13.91
N LEU A 36 -6.35 1.75 -12.99
CA LEU A 36 -6.67 0.35 -13.32
C LEU A 36 -7.76 0.25 -14.40
N ARG A 37 -8.81 1.07 -14.31
CA ARG A 37 -9.86 1.09 -15.35
C ARG A 37 -9.34 1.56 -16.70
N ALA A 38 -8.41 2.52 -16.71
CA ALA A 38 -7.77 2.98 -17.94
C ALA A 38 -6.93 1.87 -18.57
N LEU A 39 -6.09 1.20 -17.78
CA LEU A 39 -5.25 0.07 -18.21
C LEU A 39 -6.09 -1.11 -18.70
N GLY A 40 -7.21 -1.39 -18.04
CA GLY A 40 -8.15 -2.43 -18.46
C GLY A 40 -9.01 -2.08 -19.68
N LEU A 41 -8.85 -0.88 -20.25
CA LEU A 41 -9.72 -0.30 -21.28
C LEU A 41 -11.22 -0.32 -20.90
N LEU A 42 -11.47 -0.20 -19.58
CA LEU A 42 -12.81 -0.21 -18.97
C LEU A 42 -13.30 1.22 -18.63
N SER A 43 -12.49 2.23 -18.91
CA SER A 43 -12.85 3.61 -18.61
C SER A 43 -13.93 4.14 -19.55
N SER A 44 -14.91 4.84 -18.98
CA SER A 44 -15.87 5.65 -19.72
C SER A 44 -15.33 7.05 -20.08
N HIS A 45 -14.21 7.44 -19.48
CA HIS A 45 -13.57 8.74 -19.72
C HIS A 45 -12.62 8.69 -20.91
N ARG A 46 -12.34 9.86 -21.49
CA ARG A 46 -11.40 9.99 -22.60
C ARG A 46 -9.98 9.67 -22.12
N VAL A 47 -9.40 8.59 -22.62
CA VAL A 47 -8.01 8.20 -22.42
C VAL A 47 -7.20 8.64 -23.63
N SER A 48 -6.10 9.34 -23.40
CA SER A 48 -5.10 9.70 -24.41
C SER A 48 -3.80 8.97 -24.09
N GLY A 49 -2.95 8.75 -25.08
CA GLY A 49 -1.72 7.97 -24.96
C GLY A 49 -1.85 6.55 -25.56
N ARG A 50 -0.90 5.71 -25.26
CA ARG A 50 -0.82 4.34 -25.78
C ARG A 50 -0.71 3.35 -24.63
N ILE A 51 -1.42 2.24 -24.72
CA ILE A 51 -1.24 1.08 -23.86
C ILE A 51 -0.68 -0.01 -24.77
N LEU A 52 0.43 -0.61 -24.34
CA LEU A 52 1.08 -1.70 -25.07
C LEU A 52 0.97 -2.98 -24.24
N LEU A 53 0.78 -4.11 -24.92
CA LEU A 53 0.89 -5.44 -24.35
C LEU A 53 1.89 -6.23 -25.20
N ASP A 54 2.98 -6.69 -24.62
CA ASP A 54 4.10 -7.34 -25.32
C ASP A 54 4.59 -6.49 -26.51
N GLY A 55 4.71 -5.17 -26.33
CA GLY A 55 5.16 -4.21 -27.36
C GLY A 55 4.11 -3.84 -28.41
N HIS A 56 2.94 -4.48 -28.43
CA HIS A 56 1.88 -4.23 -29.40
C HIS A 56 0.76 -3.37 -28.82
N PRO A 57 0.12 -2.49 -29.65
CA PRO A 57 -1.01 -1.68 -29.17
C PRO A 57 -2.14 -2.53 -28.61
N ALA A 58 -2.54 -2.24 -27.38
CA ALA A 58 -3.63 -2.94 -26.71
C ALA A 58 -4.98 -2.56 -27.32
N THR A 59 -5.69 -3.55 -27.85
CA THR A 59 -7.06 -3.40 -28.35
C THR A 59 -8.05 -4.02 -27.36
N ARG A 60 -9.31 -3.56 -27.36
CA ARG A 60 -10.35 -4.15 -26.49
C ARG A 60 -10.51 -5.67 -26.67
N PRO A 61 -10.53 -6.25 -27.87
CA PRO A 61 -10.59 -7.70 -28.04
C PRO A 61 -9.39 -8.42 -27.42
N LEU A 62 -8.17 -7.92 -27.64
CA LEU A 62 -6.95 -8.47 -27.04
C LEU A 62 -7.01 -8.43 -25.51
N MET A 63 -7.37 -7.30 -24.95
CA MET A 63 -7.39 -7.09 -23.50
C MET A 63 -8.44 -7.95 -22.78
N ARG A 64 -9.59 -8.24 -23.41
CA ARG A 64 -10.60 -9.17 -22.85
C ARG A 64 -10.06 -10.56 -22.56
N HIS A 65 -9.09 -11.03 -23.32
CA HIS A 65 -8.48 -12.34 -23.12
C HIS A 65 -7.20 -12.28 -22.30
N ALA A 66 -6.49 -11.17 -22.36
CA ALA A 66 -5.20 -10.99 -21.68
C ALA A 66 -5.33 -10.56 -20.22
N ILE A 67 -6.38 -9.81 -19.87
CA ILE A 67 -6.54 -9.25 -18.52
C ILE A 67 -7.52 -10.07 -17.69
N ALA A 68 -7.21 -10.20 -16.38
CA ALA A 68 -8.17 -10.48 -15.35
C ALA A 68 -8.09 -9.37 -14.27
N ALA A 69 -9.24 -9.04 -13.70
CA ALA A 69 -9.33 -8.02 -12.66
C ALA A 69 -10.03 -8.55 -11.41
N VAL A 70 -9.48 -8.21 -10.25
CA VAL A 70 -10.08 -8.41 -8.94
C VAL A 70 -10.40 -7.04 -8.38
N LEU A 71 -11.66 -6.83 -8.06
CA LEU A 71 -12.15 -5.56 -7.52
C LEU A 71 -12.12 -5.59 -5.99
N GLN A 72 -12.11 -4.42 -5.39
CA GLN A 72 -12.14 -4.24 -3.94
C GLN A 72 -13.27 -5.02 -3.25
N ARG A 73 -14.45 -5.08 -3.87
CA ARG A 73 -15.56 -5.93 -3.43
C ARG A 73 -15.73 -7.10 -4.38
N PRO A 74 -15.67 -8.36 -3.89
CA PRO A 74 -15.88 -9.53 -4.73
C PRO A 74 -17.27 -9.51 -5.40
N ILE A 75 -17.29 -9.64 -6.71
CA ILE A 75 -18.54 -9.83 -7.47
C ILE A 75 -18.63 -11.31 -7.81
N LEU A 76 -19.40 -12.04 -7.01
CA LEU A 76 -19.64 -13.47 -7.17
C LEU A 76 -21.05 -13.75 -7.66
N ARG A 77 -21.24 -14.81 -8.46
CA ARG A 77 -22.53 -15.25 -8.98
C ARG A 77 -23.11 -16.29 -8.03
N ARG A 78 -24.44 -16.34 -7.91
CA ARG A 78 -25.14 -17.39 -7.15
C ARG A 78 -24.65 -18.78 -7.58
N GLY A 79 -24.43 -19.66 -6.61
CA GLY A 79 -23.95 -21.01 -6.79
C GLY A 79 -22.76 -21.36 -5.90
N THR A 80 -22.04 -22.41 -6.25
CA THR A 80 -20.92 -22.91 -5.45
C THR A 80 -19.61 -22.15 -5.72
N VAL A 81 -18.66 -22.31 -4.81
CA VAL A 81 -17.27 -21.81 -4.96
C VAL A 81 -16.68 -22.31 -6.28
N ALA A 82 -16.69 -23.63 -6.54
CA ALA A 82 -16.15 -24.20 -7.77
C ALA A 82 -16.84 -23.64 -9.02
N ALA A 83 -18.16 -23.43 -9.00
CA ALA A 83 -18.89 -22.83 -10.13
C ALA A 83 -18.43 -21.38 -10.40
N ASN A 84 -18.14 -20.61 -9.35
CA ASN A 84 -17.61 -19.26 -9.48
C ASN A 84 -16.18 -19.24 -10.02
N VAL A 85 -15.28 -20.08 -9.50
CA VAL A 85 -13.89 -20.14 -9.94
C VAL A 85 -13.81 -20.48 -11.42
N ILE A 86 -14.56 -21.50 -11.92
CA ILE A 86 -14.52 -21.89 -13.32
C ILE A 86 -15.28 -20.93 -14.25
N SER A 87 -16.06 -19.99 -13.73
CA SER A 87 -16.96 -19.16 -14.54
C SER A 87 -16.22 -18.37 -15.61
N GLY A 88 -15.04 -17.81 -15.32
CA GLY A 88 -14.22 -17.08 -16.29
C GLY A 88 -13.78 -17.95 -17.49
N LEU A 89 -13.40 -19.19 -17.22
CA LEU A 89 -13.03 -20.18 -18.23
C LEU A 89 -14.25 -20.58 -19.07
N ARG A 90 -15.40 -20.76 -18.42
CA ARG A 90 -16.66 -21.05 -19.10
C ARG A 90 -17.09 -19.93 -20.05
N PHE A 91 -16.91 -18.67 -19.65
CA PHE A 91 -17.17 -17.51 -20.54
C PHE A 91 -16.25 -17.45 -21.74
N ARG A 92 -15.06 -18.07 -21.64
CA ARG A 92 -14.11 -18.22 -22.75
C ARG A 92 -14.39 -19.47 -23.62
N GLY A 93 -15.53 -20.15 -23.43
CA GLY A 93 -15.96 -21.30 -24.25
C GLY A 93 -15.42 -22.66 -23.81
N MET A 94 -14.63 -22.72 -22.71
CA MET A 94 -14.07 -23.99 -22.22
C MET A 94 -15.18 -24.91 -21.68
N SER A 95 -15.10 -26.23 -21.90
CA SER A 95 -16.03 -27.19 -21.29
C SER A 95 -15.97 -27.18 -19.77
N ARG A 96 -17.02 -27.63 -19.07
CA ARG A 96 -17.05 -27.68 -17.61
C ARG A 96 -15.93 -28.58 -17.05
N ARG A 97 -15.66 -29.69 -17.72
CA ARG A 97 -14.61 -30.65 -17.30
C ARG A 97 -13.22 -30.03 -17.44
N GLU A 98 -12.91 -29.45 -18.56
CA GLU A 98 -11.62 -28.77 -18.80
C GLU A 98 -11.42 -27.58 -17.87
N ALA A 99 -12.47 -26.77 -17.69
CA ALA A 99 -12.43 -25.63 -16.80
C ALA A 99 -12.15 -26.06 -15.32
N ARG A 100 -12.73 -27.17 -14.88
CA ARG A 100 -12.41 -27.74 -13.55
C ARG A 100 -10.96 -28.20 -13.45
N LEU A 101 -10.47 -28.96 -14.44
CA LEU A 101 -9.07 -29.41 -14.44
C LEU A 101 -8.08 -28.24 -14.40
N ARG A 102 -8.34 -27.21 -15.18
CA ARG A 102 -7.48 -26.01 -15.23
C ARG A 102 -7.56 -25.15 -13.96
N ALA A 103 -8.71 -25.09 -13.32
CA ALA A 103 -8.91 -24.28 -12.12
C ALA A 103 -8.44 -24.98 -10.83
N TRP A 104 -8.36 -26.32 -10.84
CA TRP A 104 -8.09 -27.10 -9.63
C TRP A 104 -6.79 -26.76 -8.93
N PRO A 105 -5.63 -26.64 -9.62
CA PRO A 105 -4.37 -26.28 -8.97
C PRO A 105 -4.45 -24.90 -8.28
N TRP A 106 -5.19 -23.95 -8.83
CA TRP A 106 -5.41 -22.65 -8.23
C TRP A 106 -6.31 -22.71 -6.99
N MET A 107 -7.28 -23.62 -6.99
CA MET A 107 -8.12 -23.86 -5.82
C MET A 107 -7.32 -24.52 -4.69
N GLU A 108 -6.38 -25.38 -5.00
CA GLU A 108 -5.44 -25.95 -4.03
C GLU A 108 -4.50 -24.89 -3.47
N ALA A 109 -3.83 -24.12 -4.34
CA ALA A 109 -2.87 -23.09 -3.96
C ALA A 109 -3.48 -22.01 -3.05
N LEU A 110 -4.79 -21.71 -3.22
CA LEU A 110 -5.51 -20.72 -2.42
C LEU A 110 -6.47 -21.35 -1.38
N GLY A 111 -6.30 -22.63 -1.03
CA GLY A 111 -7.02 -23.30 0.05
C GLY A 111 -8.52 -23.44 -0.13
N LEU A 112 -9.03 -23.45 -1.38
CA LEU A 112 -10.47 -23.47 -1.66
C LEU A 112 -11.05 -24.86 -1.91
N VAL A 113 -10.24 -25.90 -2.03
CA VAL A 113 -10.70 -27.27 -2.31
C VAL A 113 -11.73 -27.77 -1.28
N PRO A 114 -11.52 -27.58 0.04
CA PRO A 114 -12.50 -28.02 1.05
C PRO A 114 -13.86 -27.31 0.93
N PHE A 115 -13.88 -26.15 0.28
CA PHE A 115 -15.08 -25.32 0.14
C PHE A 115 -15.71 -25.40 -1.24
N ALA A 116 -15.23 -26.28 -2.14
CA ALA A 116 -15.60 -26.32 -3.56
C ALA A 116 -17.11 -26.32 -3.82
N ASP A 117 -17.86 -27.08 -3.05
CA ASP A 117 -19.31 -27.26 -3.19
C ASP A 117 -20.13 -26.32 -2.28
N ARG A 118 -19.49 -25.50 -1.46
CA ARG A 118 -20.14 -24.55 -0.55
C ARG A 118 -20.79 -23.40 -1.32
N ASP A 119 -21.98 -22.99 -0.89
CA ASP A 119 -22.66 -21.81 -1.47
C ASP A 119 -21.94 -20.53 -1.11
N ILE A 120 -21.71 -19.65 -2.10
CA ILE A 120 -20.98 -18.39 -1.93
C ILE A 120 -21.61 -17.44 -0.92
N ARG A 121 -22.92 -17.55 -0.65
CA ARG A 121 -23.63 -16.70 0.30
C ARG A 121 -23.27 -16.97 1.76
N SER A 122 -22.65 -18.12 2.03
CA SER A 122 -22.19 -18.51 3.36
C SER A 122 -20.70 -18.19 3.61
N LEU A 123 -20.03 -17.55 2.65
CA LEU A 123 -18.62 -17.22 2.75
C LEU A 123 -18.40 -15.94 3.56
N SER A 124 -17.31 -15.92 4.33
CA SER A 124 -16.75 -14.70 4.89
C SER A 124 -16.25 -13.77 3.77
N ILE A 125 -15.94 -12.52 4.11
CA ILE A 125 -15.36 -11.55 3.15
C ILE A 125 -14.03 -12.07 2.60
N GLY A 126 -13.18 -12.64 3.47
CA GLY A 126 -11.87 -13.18 3.07
C GLY A 126 -11.99 -14.40 2.15
N GLU A 127 -12.91 -15.34 2.47
CA GLU A 127 -13.19 -16.49 1.61
C GLU A 127 -13.73 -16.05 0.23
N ALA A 128 -14.62 -15.07 0.21
CA ALA A 128 -15.17 -14.51 -1.04
C ALA A 128 -14.07 -13.84 -1.88
N GLN A 129 -13.13 -13.15 -1.22
CA GLN A 129 -11.98 -12.54 -1.89
C GLN A 129 -11.03 -13.60 -2.46
N ARG A 130 -10.74 -14.67 -1.71
CA ARG A 130 -9.99 -15.83 -2.21
C ARG A 130 -10.63 -16.42 -3.47
N VAL A 131 -11.94 -16.60 -3.48
CA VAL A 131 -12.69 -17.09 -4.67
C VAL A 131 -12.52 -16.13 -5.85
N SER A 132 -12.59 -14.82 -5.62
CA SER A 132 -12.42 -13.82 -6.68
C SER A 132 -11.01 -13.83 -7.29
N ILE A 133 -9.97 -13.94 -6.44
CA ILE A 133 -8.58 -14.04 -6.88
C ILE A 133 -8.35 -15.36 -7.64
N THR A 134 -8.80 -16.47 -7.08
CA THR A 134 -8.67 -17.79 -7.72
C THR A 134 -9.33 -17.83 -9.10
N ARG A 135 -10.52 -17.25 -9.24
CA ARG A 135 -11.21 -17.11 -10.53
C ARG A 135 -10.40 -16.30 -11.53
N ALA A 136 -9.74 -15.23 -11.07
CA ALA A 136 -8.90 -14.37 -11.90
C ALA A 136 -7.62 -15.09 -12.35
N LEU A 137 -6.98 -15.86 -11.48
CA LEU A 137 -5.78 -16.63 -11.81
C LEU A 137 -6.08 -17.84 -12.71
N ALA A 138 -7.20 -18.53 -12.49
CA ALA A 138 -7.58 -19.72 -13.23
C ALA A 138 -7.67 -19.51 -14.75
N VAL A 139 -8.01 -18.30 -15.20
CA VAL A 139 -8.05 -17.99 -16.63
C VAL A 139 -6.68 -17.84 -17.28
N GLY A 140 -5.59 -17.81 -16.49
CA GLY A 140 -4.22 -17.64 -16.98
C GLY A 140 -4.03 -16.28 -17.67
N PRO A 141 -4.21 -15.17 -16.95
CA PRO A 141 -4.11 -13.85 -17.57
C PRO A 141 -2.65 -13.47 -17.84
N LYS A 142 -2.40 -12.69 -18.89
CA LYS A 142 -1.11 -12.02 -19.09
C LYS A 142 -0.93 -10.86 -18.12
N VAL A 143 -2.04 -10.18 -17.76
CA VAL A 143 -2.07 -9.06 -16.82
C VAL A 143 -3.15 -9.29 -15.77
N LEU A 144 -2.75 -9.26 -14.51
CA LEU A 144 -3.64 -9.32 -13.35
C LEU A 144 -3.76 -7.92 -12.72
N LEU A 145 -4.97 -7.40 -12.63
CA LEU A 145 -5.27 -6.12 -11.99
C LEU A 145 -5.94 -6.38 -10.64
N LEU A 146 -5.36 -5.89 -9.57
CA LEU A 146 -5.85 -6.03 -8.19
C LEU A 146 -6.19 -4.65 -7.62
N ASP A 147 -7.46 -4.36 -7.39
CA ASP A 147 -7.95 -3.10 -6.83
C ASP A 147 -8.26 -3.27 -5.34
N GLU A 148 -7.32 -2.89 -4.48
CA GLU A 148 -7.41 -3.00 -3.01
C GLU A 148 -7.93 -4.37 -2.51
N PRO A 149 -7.30 -5.49 -2.93
CA PRO A 149 -7.87 -6.83 -2.76
C PRO A 149 -7.92 -7.32 -1.32
N PHE A 150 -7.26 -6.64 -0.38
CA PHE A 150 -7.19 -7.04 1.03
C PHE A 150 -8.00 -6.13 1.96
N THR A 151 -8.70 -5.15 1.42
CA THR A 151 -9.51 -4.20 2.21
C THR A 151 -10.65 -4.91 2.92
N GLY A 152 -10.82 -4.62 4.21
CA GLY A 152 -11.89 -5.18 5.05
C GLY A 152 -11.58 -6.58 5.61
N LEU A 153 -10.37 -7.10 5.41
CA LEU A 153 -9.91 -8.33 6.05
C LEU A 153 -9.28 -8.02 7.42
N ASP A 154 -9.47 -8.93 8.37
CA ASP A 154 -8.71 -8.91 9.61
C ASP A 154 -7.22 -9.19 9.34
N SER A 155 -6.36 -8.91 10.32
CA SER A 155 -4.90 -8.97 10.15
C SER A 155 -4.38 -10.37 9.80
N THR A 156 -4.95 -11.42 10.39
CA THR A 156 -4.54 -12.81 10.17
C THR A 156 -4.95 -13.27 8.78
N THR A 157 -6.24 -13.12 8.44
CA THR A 157 -6.78 -13.47 7.11
C THR A 157 -6.04 -12.73 5.99
N ARG A 158 -5.70 -11.46 6.23
CA ARG A 158 -4.93 -10.64 5.28
C ARG A 158 -3.51 -11.21 5.08
N ALA A 159 -2.79 -11.49 6.16
CA ALA A 159 -1.43 -12.04 6.08
C ALA A 159 -1.39 -13.37 5.33
N ASP A 160 -2.32 -14.28 5.65
CA ASP A 160 -2.45 -15.58 4.98
C ASP A 160 -2.74 -15.42 3.49
N LEU A 161 -3.68 -14.54 3.12
CA LEU A 161 -4.04 -14.33 1.71
C LEU A 161 -2.90 -13.70 0.91
N ILE A 162 -2.13 -12.79 1.53
CA ILE A 162 -0.93 -12.20 0.92
C ILE A 162 0.12 -13.29 0.66
N ALA A 163 0.38 -14.15 1.65
CA ALA A 163 1.35 -15.25 1.52
C ALA A 163 0.95 -16.23 0.41
N ASP A 164 -0.32 -16.63 0.38
CA ASP A 164 -0.86 -17.54 -0.63
C ASP A 164 -0.80 -16.94 -2.03
N LEU A 165 -1.17 -15.65 -2.17
CA LEU A 165 -1.12 -14.95 -3.45
C LEU A 165 0.32 -14.81 -3.95
N ARG A 166 1.27 -14.47 -3.07
CA ARG A 166 2.70 -14.40 -3.41
C ARG A 166 3.21 -15.75 -3.93
N ALA A 167 2.89 -16.84 -3.22
CA ALA A 167 3.26 -18.19 -3.64
C ALA A 167 2.63 -18.55 -4.99
N ALA A 168 1.35 -18.22 -5.19
CA ALA A 168 0.61 -18.48 -6.42
C ALA A 168 1.15 -17.71 -7.62
N LEU A 169 1.65 -16.49 -7.45
CA LEU A 169 2.25 -15.67 -8.51
C LEU A 169 3.70 -16.03 -8.81
N SER A 170 4.39 -16.67 -7.87
CA SER A 170 5.81 -17.04 -8.03
C SER A 170 6.01 -17.93 -9.26
N GLY A 171 6.93 -17.53 -10.14
CA GLY A 171 7.23 -18.26 -11.38
C GLY A 171 6.15 -18.18 -12.48
N GLN A 172 5.06 -17.43 -12.26
CA GLN A 172 4.04 -17.21 -13.29
C GLN A 172 4.47 -16.06 -14.22
N PRO A 173 4.20 -16.16 -15.53
CA PRO A 173 4.52 -15.10 -16.48
C PRO A 173 3.48 -13.97 -16.48
N THR A 174 2.72 -13.81 -15.39
CA THR A 174 1.66 -12.81 -15.27
C THR A 174 2.26 -11.51 -14.76
N ALA A 175 2.12 -10.43 -15.52
CA ALA A 175 2.37 -9.08 -15.02
C ALA A 175 1.24 -8.67 -14.08
N THR A 176 1.55 -8.29 -12.83
CA THR A 176 0.53 -7.93 -11.83
C THR A 176 0.60 -6.45 -11.48
N ILE A 177 -0.54 -5.78 -11.43
CA ILE A 177 -0.66 -4.41 -10.94
C ILE A 177 -1.55 -4.44 -9.70
N LEU A 178 -0.94 -4.17 -8.55
CA LEU A 178 -1.60 -4.10 -7.25
C LEU A 178 -1.84 -2.64 -6.87
N VAL A 179 -3.09 -2.23 -6.79
CA VAL A 179 -3.46 -0.95 -6.19
C VAL A 179 -3.75 -1.16 -4.71
N THR A 180 -3.08 -0.40 -3.87
CA THR A 180 -3.27 -0.43 -2.42
C THR A 180 -2.92 0.92 -1.79
N HIS A 181 -3.28 1.10 -0.53
CA HIS A 181 -2.84 2.19 0.33
C HIS A 181 -1.94 1.69 1.47
N ASP A 182 -1.69 0.37 1.52
CA ASP A 182 -0.89 -0.28 2.55
C ASP A 182 0.53 -0.59 2.05
N ARG A 183 1.53 -0.03 2.74
CA ARG A 183 2.95 -0.25 2.44
C ARG A 183 3.38 -1.70 2.65
N GLN A 184 2.78 -2.38 3.63
CA GLN A 184 3.11 -3.77 3.95
C GLN A 184 2.68 -4.71 2.82
N GLU A 185 1.51 -4.44 2.20
CA GLU A 185 1.05 -5.18 1.03
C GLU A 185 1.99 -4.99 -0.16
N ALA A 186 2.43 -3.74 -0.42
CA ALA A 186 3.40 -3.45 -1.47
C ALA A 186 4.74 -4.15 -1.20
N LEU A 187 5.27 -4.05 0.02
CA LEU A 187 6.53 -4.70 0.40
C LEU A 187 6.48 -6.23 0.28
N ALA A 188 5.32 -6.82 0.60
CA ALA A 188 5.16 -8.27 0.58
C ALA A 188 5.01 -8.84 -0.84
N LEU A 189 4.41 -8.10 -1.77
CA LEU A 189 3.97 -8.63 -3.06
C LEU A 189 4.70 -8.02 -4.27
N ALA A 190 5.22 -6.79 -4.17
CA ALA A 190 5.66 -6.05 -5.34
C ALA A 190 7.18 -5.88 -5.39
N GLU A 191 7.76 -6.12 -6.57
CA GLU A 191 9.16 -5.81 -6.87
C GLU A 191 9.35 -4.32 -7.11
N ASP A 192 8.37 -3.66 -7.74
CA ASP A 192 8.42 -2.23 -8.03
C ASP A 192 7.20 -1.53 -7.41
N THR A 193 7.37 -0.27 -7.04
CA THR A 193 6.30 0.57 -6.48
C THR A 193 6.26 1.91 -7.17
N ALA A 194 5.04 2.36 -7.50
CA ALA A 194 4.75 3.69 -8.00
C ALA A 194 3.89 4.46 -6.99
N LEU A 195 4.29 5.67 -6.63
CA LEU A 195 3.53 6.56 -5.74
C LEU A 195 2.65 7.50 -6.59
N LEU A 196 1.34 7.31 -6.50
CA LEU A 196 0.34 8.11 -7.21
C LEU A 196 -0.26 9.15 -6.28
N ILE A 197 0.00 10.44 -6.55
CA ILE A 197 -0.52 11.57 -5.77
C ILE A 197 -1.13 12.60 -6.73
N GLY A 198 -2.37 12.99 -6.49
CA GLY A 198 -3.06 13.98 -7.31
C GLY A 198 -3.15 13.60 -8.79
N GLY A 199 -3.30 12.32 -9.11
CA GLY A 199 -3.39 11.83 -10.48
C GLY A 199 -2.05 11.72 -11.23
N ARG A 200 -0.91 11.87 -10.53
CA ARG A 200 0.44 11.83 -11.13
C ARG A 200 1.33 10.85 -10.39
N ILE A 201 2.17 10.13 -11.12
CA ILE A 201 3.26 9.35 -10.53
C ILE A 201 4.33 10.33 -10.06
N ARG A 202 4.57 10.35 -8.74
CA ARG A 202 5.56 11.23 -8.11
C ARG A 202 6.91 10.53 -7.96
N GLN A 203 6.88 9.23 -7.74
CA GLN A 203 8.06 8.40 -7.59
C GLN A 203 7.76 6.99 -8.08
N HIS A 204 8.74 6.33 -8.71
CA HIS A 204 8.63 4.95 -9.19
C HIS A 204 10.02 4.31 -9.14
N GLY A 205 10.08 3.03 -8.77
CA GLY A 205 11.31 2.26 -8.69
C GLY A 205 11.16 0.98 -7.86
N PRO A 206 12.28 0.33 -7.50
CA PRO A 206 12.30 -0.84 -6.62
C PRO A 206 11.56 -0.55 -5.31
N THR A 207 10.69 -1.47 -4.89
CA THR A 207 9.79 -1.25 -3.74
C THR A 207 10.54 -0.85 -2.47
N ALA A 208 11.61 -1.54 -2.13
CA ALA A 208 12.38 -1.24 -0.93
C ALA A 208 12.96 0.18 -0.97
N GLU A 209 13.48 0.61 -2.13
CA GLU A 209 14.06 1.95 -2.32
C GLU A 209 13.00 3.03 -2.23
N VAL A 210 11.87 2.86 -2.96
CA VAL A 210 10.77 3.84 -2.94
C VAL A 210 10.18 4.01 -1.55
N LEU A 211 10.01 2.90 -0.80
CA LEU A 211 9.44 2.95 0.54
C LEU A 211 10.39 3.54 1.58
N ASP A 212 11.70 3.44 1.36
CA ASP A 212 12.71 3.90 2.32
C ASP A 212 13.26 5.30 2.02
N HIS A 213 13.20 5.75 0.76
CA HIS A 213 13.75 7.02 0.31
C HIS A 213 12.67 7.88 -0.38
N PRO A 214 11.81 8.57 0.39
CA PRO A 214 10.82 9.46 -0.19
C PRO A 214 11.47 10.63 -0.93
N SER A 215 10.97 10.95 -2.13
CA SER A 215 11.54 12.00 -3.00
C SER A 215 11.14 13.42 -2.57
N ASP A 216 10.01 13.58 -1.88
CA ASP A 216 9.49 14.87 -1.45
C ASP A 216 8.60 14.73 -0.20
N ALA A 217 8.11 15.87 0.33
CA ALA A 217 7.29 15.91 1.53
C ALA A 217 5.94 15.16 1.38
N ASP A 218 5.34 15.17 0.19
CA ASP A 218 4.06 14.49 -0.05
C ASP A 218 4.25 12.98 -0.11
N THR A 219 5.31 12.51 -0.76
CA THR A 219 5.70 11.10 -0.77
C THR A 219 6.10 10.62 0.62
N ALA A 220 6.84 11.41 1.39
CA ALA A 220 7.18 11.11 2.77
C ALA A 220 5.92 10.92 3.64
N ARG A 221 4.96 11.86 3.57
CA ARG A 221 3.69 11.74 4.31
C ARG A 221 2.90 10.49 3.90
N LEU A 222 2.79 10.23 2.60
CA LEU A 222 2.13 9.03 2.08
C LEU A 222 2.76 7.75 2.64
N LEU A 223 4.09 7.73 2.75
CA LEU A 223 4.86 6.61 3.26
C LEU A 223 4.93 6.56 4.79
N GLY A 224 4.19 7.44 5.50
CA GLY A 224 4.10 7.44 6.96
C GLY A 224 5.27 8.10 7.69
N TYR A 225 6.13 8.84 6.98
CA TYR A 225 7.13 9.69 7.60
C TYR A 225 6.43 10.98 8.10
N THR A 226 5.94 10.95 9.33
CA THR A 226 5.17 12.08 9.91
C THR A 226 6.01 13.01 10.77
N ASN A 227 7.21 12.59 11.18
CA ASN A 227 8.13 13.41 11.95
C ASN A 227 9.09 14.15 11.01
N LEU A 228 9.04 15.46 11.02
CA LEU A 228 10.02 16.33 10.38
C LEU A 228 11.04 16.83 11.41
N LEU A 229 12.31 16.69 11.07
CA LEU A 229 13.43 17.17 11.85
C LEU A 229 14.17 18.22 11.02
N PRO A 230 13.92 19.51 11.27
CA PRO A 230 14.58 20.58 10.52
C PRO A 230 16.09 20.61 10.80
N PRO A 231 16.89 21.22 9.91
CA PRO A 231 18.34 21.38 10.08
C PRO A 231 18.75 21.98 11.43
N ALA A 232 17.99 22.95 11.93
CA ALA A 232 18.25 23.59 13.22
C ALA A 232 18.20 22.61 14.41
N LEU A 233 17.43 21.53 14.29
CA LEU A 233 17.29 20.52 15.33
C LEU A 233 18.36 19.43 15.25
N THR A 234 18.79 19.10 14.03
CA THR A 234 19.66 17.96 13.77
C THR A 234 21.12 18.35 13.56
N GLY A 235 21.40 19.62 13.24
CA GLY A 235 22.70 20.10 12.80
C GLY A 235 23.11 19.59 11.40
N ARG A 236 22.20 18.95 10.65
CA ARG A 236 22.43 18.49 9.28
C ARG A 236 22.15 19.61 8.28
N THR A 237 22.64 19.46 7.05
CA THR A 237 22.42 20.44 5.97
C THR A 237 21.01 20.36 5.37
N HIS A 238 20.37 19.21 5.50
CA HIS A 238 19.03 18.94 4.96
C HIS A 238 18.06 18.54 6.06
N PRO A 239 16.75 18.83 5.90
CA PRO A 239 15.74 18.31 6.80
C PRO A 239 15.72 16.79 6.74
N LEU A 240 15.51 16.15 7.89
CA LEU A 240 15.30 14.72 7.99
C LEU A 240 13.84 14.43 8.26
N VAL A 241 13.40 13.26 7.82
CA VAL A 241 12.06 12.73 8.17
C VAL A 241 12.20 11.38 8.83
N ALA A 242 11.30 11.09 9.77
CA ALA A 242 11.26 9.79 10.44
C ALA A 242 9.82 9.31 10.59
N ARG A 243 9.68 7.99 10.70
CA ARG A 243 8.41 7.37 11.03
C ARG A 243 8.22 7.34 12.55
N PRO A 244 6.97 7.37 13.06
CA PRO A 244 6.69 7.26 14.49
C PRO A 244 7.28 5.99 15.13
N GLU A 245 7.27 4.88 14.41
CA GLU A 245 7.84 3.60 14.87
C GLU A 245 9.37 3.61 15.03
N HIS A 246 10.06 4.59 14.42
CA HIS A 246 11.51 4.79 14.56
C HIS A 246 11.85 5.95 15.50
N THR A 247 10.84 6.44 16.21
CA THR A 247 10.97 7.59 17.13
C THR A 247 10.52 7.15 18.52
N HIS A 248 11.43 7.17 19.49
CA HIS A 248 11.20 6.61 20.83
C HIS A 248 11.51 7.62 21.91
N LEU A 249 10.79 7.54 23.03
CA LEU A 249 11.18 8.27 24.24
C LEU A 249 12.41 7.63 24.88
N ILE A 250 13.30 8.45 25.41
CA ILE A 250 14.36 8.03 26.31
C ILE A 250 13.76 8.14 27.73
N LEU A 251 13.50 6.98 28.34
CA LEU A 251 12.90 6.89 29.66
C LEU A 251 13.96 6.77 30.77
N ASP A 252 15.11 6.18 30.45
CA ASP A 252 16.24 6.01 31.36
C ASP A 252 17.48 6.74 30.82
N PRO A 253 18.18 7.57 31.62
CA PRO A 253 19.46 8.15 31.21
C PRO A 253 20.54 7.13 30.84
N SER A 254 20.40 5.89 31.33
CA SER A 254 21.27 4.76 31.00
C SER A 254 20.94 4.10 29.63
N ASP A 255 19.82 4.45 29.01
CA ASP A 255 19.55 4.11 27.61
C ASP A 255 20.62 4.73 26.71
N GLY A 256 21.71 4.04 26.59
CA GLY A 256 23.05 4.34 26.09
C GLY A 256 23.19 5.41 25.00
N PRO A 257 24.42 5.77 24.64
CA PRO A 257 24.70 6.79 23.64
C PRO A 257 24.01 6.45 22.32
N ALA A 258 23.68 7.49 21.55
CA ALA A 258 23.14 7.36 20.20
C ALA A 258 23.90 6.27 19.43
N GLY A 259 23.16 5.36 18.77
CA GLY A 259 23.78 4.38 17.89
C GLY A 259 24.71 5.11 16.90
N GLN A 260 25.83 4.49 16.56
CA GLN A 260 26.86 5.08 15.70
C GLN A 260 26.50 5.01 14.21
N GLY A 261 25.20 4.99 13.85
CA GLY A 261 24.75 5.01 12.46
C GLY A 261 24.61 6.45 11.92
N ASP A 262 24.97 6.65 10.66
CA ASP A 262 24.78 7.95 9.97
C ASP A 262 23.32 8.42 9.95
N ASP A 263 22.37 7.52 10.16
CA ASP A 263 20.92 7.74 10.15
C ASP A 263 20.36 8.09 11.54
N ASP A 264 21.18 8.07 12.60
CA ASP A 264 20.74 8.35 13.97
C ASP A 264 20.89 9.84 14.28
N VAL A 265 19.83 10.39 14.88
CA VAL A 265 19.82 11.80 15.32
C VAL A 265 20.12 11.88 16.83
N ARG A 266 20.89 12.87 17.23
CA ARG A 266 21.12 13.16 18.66
C ARG A 266 19.78 13.29 19.38
N PRO A 267 19.69 12.86 20.67
CA PRO A 267 18.45 12.99 21.43
C PRO A 267 17.90 14.41 21.40
N VAL A 268 16.64 14.53 20.96
CA VAL A 268 15.94 15.80 20.79
C VAL A 268 15.20 16.13 22.08
N PRO A 269 15.45 17.27 22.74
CA PRO A 269 14.68 17.71 23.89
C PRO A 269 13.30 18.17 23.46
N GLY A 270 12.29 17.93 24.29
CA GLY A 270 10.93 18.35 24.04
C GLY A 270 10.06 18.26 25.28
N THR A 271 8.81 18.64 25.13
CA THR A 271 7.81 18.65 26.21
C THR A 271 6.69 17.67 25.85
N LEU A 272 6.31 16.83 26.80
CA LEU A 272 5.25 15.86 26.64
C LEU A 272 3.91 16.57 26.42
N ARG A 273 3.29 16.34 25.26
CA ARG A 273 2.00 16.94 24.88
C ARG A 273 0.83 16.01 25.17
N ARG A 274 0.95 14.74 24.82
CA ARG A 274 -0.13 13.77 24.92
C ARG A 274 0.39 12.34 24.84
N THR A 275 -0.31 11.42 25.53
CA THR A 275 -0.12 9.99 25.41
C THR A 275 -1.43 9.32 25.04
N VAL A 276 -1.38 8.25 24.20
CA VAL A 276 -2.54 7.45 23.81
C VAL A 276 -2.12 5.99 23.80
N ALA A 277 -2.73 5.17 24.64
CA ALA A 277 -2.56 3.70 24.58
C ALA A 277 -3.27 3.15 23.34
N LEU A 278 -2.55 2.35 22.55
CA LEU A 278 -3.06 1.72 21.32
C LEU A 278 -3.14 0.19 21.46
N GLY A 279 -3.03 -0.34 22.67
CA GLY A 279 -3.03 -1.76 23.00
C GLY A 279 -1.65 -2.39 22.87
N ILE A 280 -1.11 -2.51 21.67
CA ILE A 280 0.23 -3.09 21.44
C ILE A 280 1.37 -2.07 21.53
N ALA A 281 1.04 -0.79 21.57
CA ALA A 281 1.99 0.31 21.63
C ALA A 281 1.36 1.53 22.32
N THR A 282 2.18 2.41 22.84
CA THR A 282 1.77 3.73 23.32
C THR A 282 2.26 4.79 22.34
N ARG A 283 1.33 5.58 21.81
CA ARG A 283 1.63 6.78 21.04
C ARG A 283 1.90 7.93 22.00
N VAL A 284 2.99 8.63 21.76
CA VAL A 284 3.40 9.81 22.54
C VAL A 284 3.66 10.97 21.58
N ASP A 285 2.95 12.06 21.77
CA ASP A 285 3.15 13.29 21.01
C ASP A 285 4.00 14.25 21.85
N VAL A 286 5.08 14.79 21.29
CA VAL A 286 6.08 15.64 21.94
C VAL A 286 6.24 16.94 21.16
N ASP A 287 6.16 18.07 21.83
CA ASP A 287 6.48 19.37 21.24
C ASP A 287 7.97 19.64 21.39
N THR A 288 8.65 19.96 20.29
CA THR A 288 10.09 20.28 20.25
C THR A 288 10.31 21.67 19.64
N ALA A 289 11.52 22.19 19.79
CA ALA A 289 11.90 23.47 19.14
C ALA A 289 11.80 23.43 17.61
N GLY A 290 11.83 22.24 17.01
CA GLY A 290 11.70 22.03 15.57
C GLY A 290 10.28 21.65 15.10
N GLY A 291 9.31 21.62 15.99
CA GLY A 291 7.93 21.21 15.73
C GLY A 291 7.53 19.92 16.47
N PRO A 292 6.29 19.47 16.29
CA PRO A 292 5.78 18.29 16.98
C PRO A 292 6.38 17.00 16.42
N LEU A 293 6.75 16.07 17.30
CA LEU A 293 7.16 14.71 16.98
C LEU A 293 6.15 13.72 17.56
N THR A 294 5.89 12.65 16.83
CA THR A 294 5.11 11.51 17.31
C THR A 294 6.03 10.30 17.50
N CYS A 295 6.01 9.73 18.69
CA CYS A 295 6.73 8.52 19.03
C CYS A 295 5.76 7.35 19.14
N LEU A 296 6.20 6.15 18.75
CA LEU A 296 5.48 4.91 18.98
C LEU A 296 6.35 4.02 19.87
N HIS A 297 5.97 3.90 21.13
CA HIS A 297 6.68 3.06 22.08
C HIS A 297 6.02 1.67 22.14
N PRO A 298 6.77 0.57 21.96
CA PRO A 298 6.21 -0.77 22.07
C PRO A 298 5.67 -1.05 23.49
N GLY A 299 4.48 -1.64 23.59
CA GLY A 299 3.82 -1.96 24.85
C GLY A 299 3.14 -0.77 25.53
N ASP A 300 2.50 -1.06 26.66
CA ASP A 300 1.94 -0.02 27.53
C ASP A 300 3.05 0.61 28.35
N LEU A 301 3.16 1.94 28.27
CA LEU A 301 3.99 2.69 29.19
C LEU A 301 3.23 2.82 30.51
N PRO A 302 3.74 2.27 31.64
CA PRO A 302 3.12 2.47 32.94
C PRO A 302 3.06 3.98 33.23
N GLY A 303 1.91 4.46 33.70
CA GLY A 303 1.69 5.88 33.95
C GLY A 303 2.69 6.51 34.94
N THR A 304 3.45 5.68 35.70
CA THR A 304 4.53 6.06 36.58
C THR A 304 5.88 6.30 35.89
N SER A 305 6.03 5.90 34.60
CA SER A 305 7.29 6.04 33.87
C SER A 305 7.35 7.29 32.99
N LEU A 306 6.24 7.99 32.83
CA LEU A 306 6.17 9.22 32.05
C LEU A 306 6.03 10.45 32.94
N PRO A 307 6.68 11.56 32.59
CA PRO A 307 6.39 12.83 33.26
C PRO A 307 4.93 13.24 32.97
N PRO A 308 4.36 14.14 33.78
CA PRO A 308 3.04 14.70 33.49
C PRO A 308 3.06 15.45 32.16
N VAL A 309 1.88 15.64 31.57
CA VAL A 309 1.73 16.52 30.39
C VAL A 309 2.31 17.89 30.71
N GLY A 310 3.16 18.42 29.84
CA GLY A 310 3.96 19.61 30.04
C GLY A 310 5.35 19.35 30.67
N GLY A 311 5.65 18.12 31.04
CA GLY A 311 6.97 17.75 31.56
C GLY A 311 8.00 17.50 30.45
N ASP A 312 9.29 17.68 30.81
CA ASP A 312 10.40 17.53 29.89
C ASP A 312 10.68 16.08 29.56
N VAL A 313 10.92 15.81 28.26
CA VAL A 313 11.27 14.51 27.73
C VAL A 313 12.41 14.62 26.71
N ARG A 314 13.05 13.50 26.43
CA ARG A 314 13.99 13.39 25.32
C ARG A 314 13.51 12.33 24.32
N VAL A 315 13.64 12.65 23.04
CA VAL A 315 13.22 11.78 21.93
C VAL A 315 14.45 11.32 21.18
N ARG A 316 14.57 10.02 21.00
CA ARG A 316 15.56 9.40 20.12
C ARG A 316 14.90 9.08 18.78
N VAL A 317 15.53 9.50 17.70
CA VAL A 317 15.10 9.21 16.34
C VAL A 317 16.13 8.31 15.67
N ARG A 318 15.68 7.16 15.21
CA ARG A 318 16.48 6.18 14.46
C ARG A 318 16.00 6.13 13.02
N GLN A 319 16.87 5.67 12.11
CA GLN A 319 16.51 5.48 10.69
C GLN A 319 15.83 6.72 10.07
N ALA A 320 16.30 7.90 10.40
CA ALA A 320 15.86 9.13 9.76
C ALA A 320 16.36 9.17 8.30
N ARG A 321 15.55 9.72 7.41
CA ARG A 321 15.88 9.84 5.98
C ARG A 321 15.99 11.30 5.56
N ALA A 322 16.98 11.61 4.75
CA ALA A 322 17.15 12.95 4.19
C ALA A 322 16.06 13.23 3.15
N LEU A 323 15.47 14.42 3.18
CA LEU A 323 14.63 14.94 2.12
C LEU A 323 15.43 15.93 1.28
N ALA A 324 15.70 15.58 0.03
CA ALA A 324 16.33 16.48 -0.93
C ALA A 324 15.32 17.54 -1.40
N GLY A 325 15.72 18.82 -1.42
CA GLY A 325 14.95 19.89 -2.08
C GLY A 325 13.73 20.41 -1.32
N VAL A 326 13.60 20.15 -0.01
CA VAL A 326 12.51 20.69 0.82
C VAL A 326 13.05 21.75 1.77
N ASP A 327 12.69 23.02 1.53
CA ASP A 327 12.79 24.06 2.56
C ASP A 327 11.77 23.76 3.66
N GLY A 328 12.16 23.85 4.94
CA GLY A 328 11.34 23.46 6.09
C GLY A 328 9.91 24.05 6.14
N ASN A 329 9.62 25.08 5.35
CA ASN A 329 8.32 25.75 5.27
C ASN A 329 7.24 24.94 4.49
N GLY A 330 7.61 24.01 3.61
CA GLY A 330 6.64 23.20 2.84
C GLY A 330 5.91 22.11 3.65
N TRP A 331 6.44 21.79 4.83
CA TRP A 331 5.88 20.72 5.66
C TRP A 331 4.68 21.15 6.51
N THR A 332 4.63 22.42 6.94
CA THR A 332 3.59 22.92 7.86
C THR A 332 2.22 23.16 7.21
N ALA A 333 2.14 23.33 5.91
CA ALA A 333 0.90 23.63 5.19
C ALA A 333 -0.16 22.51 5.21
N GLY A 334 0.18 21.28 5.60
CA GLY A 334 -0.73 20.12 5.61
C GLY A 334 -1.34 19.77 6.98
N LEU A 335 -0.89 20.39 8.08
CA LEU A 335 -1.36 20.07 9.44
C LEU A 335 -2.54 20.93 9.93
N SER A 336 -2.89 22.00 9.22
CA SER A 336 -3.88 23.00 9.68
C SER A 336 -5.28 22.90 9.09
N SER A 337 -5.58 21.92 8.21
CA SER A 337 -6.93 21.77 7.64
C SER A 337 -7.68 20.58 8.26
N ARG A 338 -8.08 20.70 9.53
CA ARG A 338 -9.31 20.04 9.99
C ARG A 338 -10.45 21.02 9.77
N PRO A 339 -11.52 20.66 9.05
CA PRO A 339 -12.74 21.46 9.08
C PRO A 339 -13.25 21.43 10.53
N SER A 340 -13.48 22.62 11.08
CA SER A 340 -14.24 22.81 12.30
C SER A 340 -15.62 22.19 12.10
N ALA A 341 -15.93 21.17 12.87
CA ALA A 341 -17.31 20.66 12.98
C ALA A 341 -18.13 21.76 13.67
N SER A 342 -19.08 22.30 12.96
CA SER A 342 -20.27 22.99 13.46
C SER A 342 -21.46 22.04 13.33
#